data_6f35934eb7825a3de58d780ab3d55f58
#
_entry.id   6f35934eb7825a3de58d780ab3d55f58
#
_cell.length_a   1.000
_cell.length_b   1.000
_cell.length_c   1.000
_cell.angle_alpha   90.00
_cell.angle_beta   90.00
_cell.angle_gamma   90.00
#
_symmetry.space_group_name_H-M   'P 1'
#
loop_
_entity.id
_entity.type
_entity.pdbx_description
1 polymer ?
#
loop_
_entity_poly.entity_id
_entity_poly.type
_entity_poly.pdbx_seq_one_letter_code
_entity_poly.pdbx_strand_id
1 'polypeptide(L)'
;MMRVWIINFCLLFWGMSEIWAASENIVSPDVLACSTDGKTLWVGNRFSSELLKVDSRTLAVKKRIALNAPVTAITVMPDGSLWVSSDGVSGKLYKIDGRSMKVLGAFDTGYSPSSLLIDSSGKAVWATLRYNNEIRKYDCDKGSLICKISVGREPVGAVSFADGRRILVVNNMPEMSALAFPVAAKMDIIDTEKSKVIKRLLLPNGSTDVKSVTTDVTGEYAYVTHLLARYQLPTNQVDRGWMYTNALTIVDLKNEKVEATVLLDTPQKGAANPWQVMVSPDNKEICVALSGVHEVCRIDREKLHDRLAQAKQGVAVTPSYNGWENVMNDAGMLYGIAQYQPVGGKGIRAIAMNGKTLYAAGYFSGDIHVAKGDVFDVQRKLGNNMLASAEGRGNMYFHDATLGFQGWQSCASCHPNDARADGLNWDLLNDGLGNPKNTKSLLLSHRTPPCMVTGIRANAEIAVRSGIKYILFAVTPPSVADDMDAYL
;
A
#
# COMPACT_ATOMS: atom_id res chain seq x y z
N MET A 1 -11.55 4.79 58.17
CA MET A 1 -11.96 4.38 56.80
C MET A 1 -11.39 5.25 55.66
N MET A 2 -10.45 6.16 55.89
CA MET A 2 -9.95 7.13 54.89
C MET A 2 -8.56 6.80 54.30
N ARG A 3 -7.87 5.77 54.79
CA ARG A 3 -6.52 5.40 54.26
C ARG A 3 -6.50 4.34 53.14
N VAL A 4 -7.58 3.60 52.94
CA VAL A 4 -7.63 2.54 51.93
C VAL A 4 -7.94 3.07 50.52
N TRP A 5 -8.63 4.20 50.38
CA TRP A 5 -8.99 4.81 49.10
C TRP A 5 -7.83 5.52 48.38
N ILE A 6 -6.84 6.03 49.11
CA ILE A 6 -5.70 6.75 48.53
C ILE A 6 -4.72 5.78 47.87
N ILE A 7 -4.58 4.55 48.39
CA ILE A 7 -3.68 3.54 47.81
C ILE A 7 -4.24 2.98 46.49
N ASN A 8 -5.56 2.76 46.41
CA ASN A 8 -6.19 2.30 45.16
C ASN A 8 -6.19 3.37 44.06
N PHE A 9 -6.26 4.66 44.41
CA PHE A 9 -6.22 5.74 43.43
C PHE A 9 -4.81 5.93 42.83
N CYS A 10 -3.77 5.76 43.64
CA CYS A 10 -2.38 5.81 43.18
C CYS A 10 -2.02 4.61 42.30
N LEU A 11 -2.52 3.41 42.57
CA LEU A 11 -2.29 2.23 41.73
C LEU A 11 -3.00 2.30 40.38
N LEU A 12 -4.21 2.89 40.33
CA LEU A 12 -4.92 3.14 39.07
C LEU A 12 -4.24 4.21 38.21
N PHE A 13 -3.68 5.27 38.82
CA PHE A 13 -2.93 6.29 38.10
C PHE A 13 -1.57 5.78 37.60
N TRP A 14 -0.91 4.89 38.35
CA TRP A 14 0.37 4.30 37.95
C TRP A 14 0.16 3.28 36.82
N GLY A 15 -0.88 2.45 36.86
CA GLY A 15 -1.25 1.54 35.75
C GLY A 15 -1.66 2.27 34.48
N MET A 16 -2.35 3.41 34.58
CA MET A 16 -2.69 4.24 33.42
C MET A 16 -1.47 4.95 32.81
N SER A 17 -0.48 5.36 33.63
CA SER A 17 0.75 5.97 33.13
C SER A 17 1.67 4.96 32.43
N GLU A 18 1.71 3.71 32.86
CA GLU A 18 2.47 2.64 32.19
C GLU A 18 1.82 2.20 30.87
N ILE A 19 0.47 2.16 30.80
CA ILE A 19 -0.27 1.88 29.57
C ILE A 19 -0.05 3.03 28.55
N TRP A 20 -0.04 4.27 28.99
CA TRP A 20 0.26 5.43 28.13
C TRP A 20 1.73 5.46 27.69
N ALA A 21 2.67 5.20 28.58
CA ALA A 21 4.09 5.13 28.27
C ALA A 21 4.43 3.96 27.31
N ALA A 22 3.70 2.84 27.38
CA ALA A 22 3.86 1.72 26.46
C ALA A 22 3.33 2.02 25.06
N SER A 23 2.31 2.89 24.91
CA SER A 23 1.76 3.32 23.63
C SER A 23 2.65 4.37 22.93
N GLU A 24 3.44 5.14 23.68
CA GLU A 24 4.27 6.22 23.13
C GLU A 24 5.44 5.78 22.25
N ASN A 25 5.78 4.48 22.18
CA ASN A 25 6.92 3.97 21.42
C ASN A 25 6.55 2.91 20.36
N ILE A 26 5.28 2.76 20.01
CA ILE A 26 4.88 1.81 18.95
C ILE A 26 5.30 2.38 17.60
N VAL A 27 6.11 1.60 16.87
CA VAL A 27 6.56 1.95 15.53
C VAL A 27 5.89 1.06 14.50
N SER A 28 5.32 1.71 13.49
CA SER A 28 4.61 1.13 12.36
C SER A 28 5.07 1.85 11.09
N PRO A 29 6.25 1.50 10.56
CA PRO A 29 6.87 2.23 9.47
C PRO A 29 6.08 1.97 8.17
N ASP A 30 5.47 3.01 7.62
CA ASP A 30 4.61 2.96 6.43
C ASP A 30 5.20 3.71 5.23
N VAL A 31 6.18 4.58 5.48
CA VAL A 31 6.87 5.36 4.44
C VAL A 31 8.37 5.39 4.70
N LEU A 32 9.15 5.17 3.65
CA LEU A 32 10.61 5.29 3.65
C LEU A 32 11.08 6.27 2.59
N ALA A 33 12.09 7.09 2.92
CA ALA A 33 12.81 7.92 1.95
C ALA A 33 14.29 8.03 2.32
N CYS A 34 15.19 7.88 1.35
CA CYS A 34 16.63 8.12 1.54
C CYS A 34 16.95 9.61 1.37
N SER A 35 17.86 10.13 2.18
CA SER A 35 18.42 11.47 1.96
C SER A 35 19.26 11.49 0.68
N THR A 36 19.44 12.67 0.10
CA THR A 36 20.21 12.87 -1.13
C THR A 36 21.67 12.43 -1.00
N ASP A 37 22.27 12.55 0.19
CA ASP A 37 23.63 12.09 0.50
C ASP A 37 23.71 10.60 0.90
N GLY A 38 22.57 9.90 0.94
CA GLY A 38 22.45 8.49 1.29
C GLY A 38 22.76 8.15 2.75
N LYS A 39 23.01 9.12 3.65
CA LYS A 39 23.40 8.87 5.05
C LYS A 39 22.22 8.74 6.01
N THR A 40 21.06 9.20 5.60
CA THR A 40 19.85 9.18 6.42
C THR A 40 18.75 8.40 5.71
N LEU A 41 18.08 7.55 6.46
CA LEU A 41 16.79 6.95 6.11
C LEU A 41 15.70 7.66 6.91
N TRP A 42 14.79 8.32 6.22
CA TRP A 42 13.61 8.92 6.80
C TRP A 42 12.51 7.88 6.91
N VAL A 43 11.88 7.77 8.07
CA VAL A 43 10.83 6.79 8.34
C VAL A 43 9.59 7.50 8.84
N GLY A 44 8.51 7.40 8.06
CA GLY A 44 7.18 7.83 8.47
C GLY A 44 6.51 6.74 9.29
N ASN A 45 6.19 7.06 10.55
CA ASN A 45 5.51 6.16 11.45
C ASN A 45 4.01 6.48 11.47
N ARG A 46 3.19 5.48 11.12
CA ARG A 46 1.75 5.64 11.04
C ARG A 46 1.09 5.64 12.42
N PHE A 47 1.47 4.72 13.30
CA PHE A 47 0.78 4.51 14.58
C PHE A 47 1.02 5.66 15.57
N SER A 48 2.29 6.00 15.86
CA SER A 48 2.62 7.09 16.80
C SER A 48 2.69 8.48 16.14
N SER A 49 2.34 8.57 14.84
CA SER A 49 2.31 9.87 14.13
C SER A 49 3.63 10.63 14.18
N GLU A 50 4.74 9.92 13.97
CA GLU A 50 6.10 10.46 14.07
C GLU A 50 6.86 10.40 12.74
N LEU A 51 7.77 11.34 12.54
CA LEU A 51 8.85 11.23 11.59
C LEU A 51 10.15 10.87 12.32
N LEU A 52 10.82 9.79 11.88
CA LEU A 52 12.10 9.34 12.44
C LEU A 52 13.23 9.65 11.47
N LYS A 53 14.35 10.13 12.03
CA LYS A 53 15.64 10.24 11.37
C LYS A 53 16.49 9.05 11.78
N VAL A 54 16.80 8.17 10.84
CA VAL A 54 17.53 6.92 11.06
C VAL A 54 18.86 6.99 10.30
N ASP A 55 19.94 6.60 10.92
CA ASP A 55 21.24 6.44 10.26
C ASP A 55 21.15 5.27 9.27
N SER A 56 21.41 5.50 7.99
CA SER A 56 21.20 4.50 6.94
C SER A 56 22.12 3.28 7.04
N ARG A 57 23.29 3.42 7.67
CA ARG A 57 24.29 2.35 7.82
C ARG A 57 24.07 1.52 9.08
N THR A 58 23.82 2.19 10.22
CA THR A 58 23.70 1.52 11.53
C THR A 58 22.26 1.23 11.92
N LEU A 59 21.29 1.80 11.18
CA LEU A 59 19.85 1.78 11.46
C LEU A 59 19.48 2.34 12.85
N ALA A 60 20.38 3.13 13.45
CA ALA A 60 20.11 3.78 14.73
C ALA A 60 19.18 4.98 14.56
N VAL A 61 18.12 5.03 15.33
CA VAL A 61 17.23 6.22 15.41
C VAL A 61 18.01 7.36 16.04
N LYS A 62 18.27 8.42 15.27
CA LYS A 62 19.02 9.61 15.73
C LYS A 62 18.10 10.66 16.33
N LYS A 63 16.89 10.80 15.81
CA LYS A 63 15.90 11.77 16.27
C LYS A 63 14.49 11.38 15.89
N ARG A 64 13.50 11.83 16.65
CA ARG A 64 12.06 11.69 16.40
C ARG A 64 11.38 13.04 16.54
N ILE A 65 10.36 13.30 15.74
CA ILE A 65 9.44 14.43 15.89
C ILE A 65 8.00 13.95 15.72
N ALA A 66 7.13 14.38 16.61
CA ALA A 66 5.69 14.13 16.50
C ALA A 66 5.05 15.12 15.52
N LEU A 67 4.11 14.64 14.71
CA LEU A 67 3.42 15.43 13.68
C LEU A 67 1.90 15.49 13.88
N ASN A 68 1.40 15.16 15.04
CA ASN A 68 -0.03 15.20 15.44
C ASN A 68 -0.98 14.27 14.65
N ALA A 69 -0.53 13.62 13.59
CA ALA A 69 -1.31 12.68 12.78
C ALA A 69 -0.38 11.74 11.98
N PRO A 70 -0.87 10.55 11.55
CA PRO A 70 -0.09 9.56 10.81
C PRO A 70 0.64 10.13 9.60
N VAL A 71 1.93 9.83 9.45
CA VAL A 71 2.71 10.23 8.26
C VAL A 71 2.28 9.38 7.07
N THR A 72 1.97 10.03 5.95
CA THR A 72 1.47 9.37 4.74
C THR A 72 2.41 9.46 3.55
N ALA A 73 3.23 10.50 3.47
CA ALA A 73 4.26 10.60 2.44
C ALA A 73 5.43 11.48 2.91
N ILE A 74 6.61 11.20 2.35
CA ILE A 74 7.84 11.97 2.56
C ILE A 74 8.47 12.21 1.19
N THR A 75 8.81 13.46 0.89
CA THR A 75 9.64 13.79 -0.26
C THR A 75 10.84 14.64 0.17
N VAL A 76 12.01 14.31 -0.36
CA VAL A 76 13.28 14.95 -0.02
C VAL A 76 13.61 15.97 -1.08
N MET A 77 13.82 17.21 -0.67
CA MET A 77 14.20 18.31 -1.56
C MET A 77 15.71 18.25 -1.87
N PRO A 78 16.16 18.83 -3.01
CA PRO A 78 17.59 18.89 -3.35
C PRO A 78 18.45 19.58 -2.30
N ASP A 79 17.92 20.55 -1.54
CA ASP A 79 18.60 21.26 -0.44
C ASP A 79 18.68 20.44 0.87
N GLY A 80 18.09 19.22 0.87
CA GLY A 80 18.01 18.33 2.03
C GLY A 80 16.88 18.65 2.99
N SER A 81 16.02 19.63 2.71
CA SER A 81 14.76 19.81 3.42
C SER A 81 13.75 18.74 3.02
N LEU A 82 12.68 18.59 3.81
CA LEU A 82 11.64 17.60 3.58
C LEU A 82 10.28 18.26 3.46
N TRP A 83 9.47 17.72 2.58
CA TRP A 83 8.03 17.86 2.65
C TRP A 83 7.42 16.55 3.14
N VAL A 84 6.62 16.64 4.17
CA VAL A 84 5.97 15.48 4.82
C VAL A 84 4.48 15.75 4.90
N SER A 85 3.68 14.79 4.49
CA SER A 85 2.23 14.86 4.66
C SER A 85 1.76 14.01 5.84
N SER A 86 0.69 14.46 6.49
CA SER A 86 0.03 13.70 7.55
C SER A 86 -1.46 13.53 7.27
N ASP A 87 -1.99 12.38 7.68
CA ASP A 87 -3.37 11.97 7.49
C ASP A 87 -4.37 12.86 8.26
N GLY A 88 -5.65 12.64 8.02
CA GLY A 88 -6.76 13.22 8.78
C GLY A 88 -7.75 14.00 7.92
N VAL A 89 -8.88 14.37 8.53
CA VAL A 89 -9.92 15.21 7.90
C VAL A 89 -9.36 16.58 7.52
N SER A 90 -8.47 17.12 8.36
CA SER A 90 -7.66 18.31 8.11
C SER A 90 -6.20 17.89 8.00
N GLY A 91 -5.86 17.21 6.90
CA GLY A 91 -4.49 16.79 6.62
C GLY A 91 -3.54 17.98 6.51
N LYS A 92 -2.26 17.75 6.80
CA LYS A 92 -1.24 18.80 6.79
C LYS A 92 -0.06 18.46 5.90
N LEU A 93 0.57 19.51 5.39
CA LEU A 93 1.91 19.46 4.81
C LEU A 93 2.88 20.16 5.76
N TYR A 94 3.97 19.47 6.10
CA TYR A 94 5.05 20.02 6.92
C TYR A 94 6.29 20.24 6.05
N LYS A 95 6.85 21.44 6.12
CA LYS A 95 8.22 21.72 5.64
C LYS A 95 9.17 21.54 6.81
N ILE A 96 10.17 20.67 6.69
CA ILE A 96 11.05 20.27 7.79
C ILE A 96 12.51 20.43 7.35
N ASP A 97 13.33 21.07 8.19
CA ASP A 97 14.78 21.09 8.00
C ASP A 97 15.37 19.71 8.28
N GLY A 98 15.96 19.07 7.26
CA GLY A 98 16.44 17.69 7.36
C GLY A 98 17.66 17.53 8.29
N ARG A 99 18.43 18.59 8.59
CA ARG A 99 19.57 18.52 9.50
C ARG A 99 19.12 18.57 10.96
N SER A 100 18.38 19.61 11.31
CA SER A 100 17.94 19.87 12.69
C SER A 100 16.64 19.14 13.06
N MET A 101 15.86 18.68 12.06
CA MET A 101 14.48 18.20 12.20
C MET A 101 13.53 19.24 12.83
N LYS A 102 13.79 20.52 12.60
CA LYS A 102 12.88 21.59 12.99
C LYS A 102 11.79 21.73 11.95
N VAL A 103 10.53 21.80 12.41
CA VAL A 103 9.40 22.15 11.55
C VAL A 103 9.52 23.63 11.19
N LEU A 104 9.68 23.93 9.90
CA LEU A 104 9.80 25.27 9.34
C LEU A 104 8.44 25.88 9.00
N GLY A 105 7.46 25.04 8.69
CA GLY A 105 6.10 25.40 8.38
C GLY A 105 5.15 24.21 8.45
N ALA A 106 3.88 24.48 8.76
CA ALA A 106 2.80 23.50 8.73
C ALA A 106 1.59 24.12 8.05
N PHE A 107 1.10 23.50 6.98
CA PHE A 107 0.09 24.06 6.10
C PHE A 107 -1.09 23.10 6.00
N ASP A 108 -2.30 23.64 6.11
CA ASP A 108 -3.51 22.85 5.95
C ASP A 108 -3.68 22.45 4.48
N THR A 109 -4.07 21.20 4.27
CA THR A 109 -4.37 20.70 2.93
C THR A 109 -5.86 20.35 2.83
N GLY A 110 -6.17 19.17 2.43
CA GLY A 110 -7.52 18.61 2.43
C GLY A 110 -7.51 17.28 3.14
N TYR A 111 -8.50 16.47 2.84
CA TYR A 111 -8.72 15.21 3.53
C TYR A 111 -7.76 14.13 3.03
N SER A 112 -6.95 13.61 3.94
CA SER A 112 -6.07 12.45 3.75
C SER A 112 -5.10 12.61 2.57
N PRO A 113 -4.07 13.50 2.67
CA PRO A 113 -3.01 13.53 1.69
C PRO A 113 -2.26 12.19 1.68
N SER A 114 -1.99 11.63 0.50
CA SER A 114 -1.52 10.25 0.34
C SER A 114 -0.21 10.13 -0.43
N SER A 115 0.15 11.10 -1.26
CA SER A 115 1.45 11.14 -1.92
C SER A 115 1.92 12.56 -2.17
N LEU A 116 3.23 12.77 -2.27
CA LEU A 116 3.87 14.04 -2.53
C LEU A 116 4.81 13.93 -3.75
N LEU A 117 4.75 14.93 -4.62
CA LEU A 117 5.59 15.02 -5.80
C LEU A 117 6.13 16.44 -5.92
N ILE A 118 7.47 16.60 -6.02
CA ILE A 118 8.11 17.89 -6.28
C ILE A 118 7.92 18.23 -7.76
N ASP A 119 7.55 19.47 -8.08
CA ASP A 119 7.49 19.90 -9.46
C ASP A 119 8.91 20.04 -10.06
N SER A 120 9.00 20.06 -11.38
CA SER A 120 10.28 20.12 -12.09
C SER A 120 11.11 21.39 -11.80
N SER A 121 10.47 22.46 -11.31
CA SER A 121 11.16 23.70 -10.91
C SER A 121 11.73 23.65 -9.49
N GLY A 122 11.33 22.66 -8.68
CA GLY A 122 11.63 22.59 -7.24
C GLY A 122 10.97 23.65 -6.38
N LYS A 123 10.07 24.48 -6.97
CA LYS A 123 9.41 25.60 -6.28
C LYS A 123 7.99 25.26 -5.79
N ALA A 124 7.47 24.13 -6.18
CA ALA A 124 6.15 23.69 -5.76
C ALA A 124 6.12 22.20 -5.45
N VAL A 125 5.17 21.81 -4.59
CA VAL A 125 4.87 20.41 -4.26
C VAL A 125 3.43 20.11 -4.64
N TRP A 126 3.23 18.98 -5.30
CA TRP A 126 1.92 18.40 -5.55
C TRP A 126 1.58 17.40 -4.46
N ALA A 127 0.35 17.41 -4.00
CA ALA A 127 -0.19 16.45 -3.03
C ALA A 127 -1.47 15.82 -3.55
N THR A 128 -1.56 14.50 -3.58
CA THR A 128 -2.83 13.80 -3.83
C THR A 128 -3.64 13.77 -2.54
N LEU A 129 -4.93 14.09 -2.65
CA LEU A 129 -5.86 14.13 -1.51
C LEU A 129 -6.93 13.06 -1.70
N ARG A 130 -6.79 11.99 -0.96
CA ARG A 130 -7.50 10.74 -1.16
C ARG A 130 -9.02 10.92 -1.15
N TYR A 131 -9.57 11.52 -0.12
CA TYR A 131 -11.02 11.64 0.03
C TYR A 131 -11.62 12.95 -0.50
N ASN A 132 -10.78 13.85 -1.03
CA ASN A 132 -11.26 14.94 -1.87
C ASN A 132 -11.37 14.56 -3.36
N ASN A 133 -10.74 13.44 -3.77
CA ASN A 133 -10.57 13.08 -5.18
C ASN A 133 -9.90 14.21 -5.98
N GLU A 134 -8.83 14.76 -5.41
CA GLU A 134 -8.10 15.91 -5.97
C GLU A 134 -6.58 15.67 -5.88
N ILE A 135 -5.86 16.32 -6.79
CA ILE A 135 -4.45 16.64 -6.62
C ILE A 135 -4.31 18.15 -6.51
N ARG A 136 -3.50 18.63 -5.58
CA ARG A 136 -3.30 20.06 -5.31
C ARG A 136 -1.84 20.42 -5.40
N LYS A 137 -1.56 21.63 -5.95
CA LYS A 137 -0.22 22.23 -6.04
C LYS A 137 -0.07 23.31 -4.99
N TYR A 138 1.04 23.27 -4.25
CA TYR A 138 1.37 24.22 -3.20
C TYR A 138 2.73 24.87 -3.46
N ASP A 139 2.86 26.17 -3.18
CA ASP A 139 4.11 26.92 -3.22
C ASP A 139 5.06 26.44 -2.10
N CYS A 140 6.31 26.11 -2.43
CA CYS A 140 7.28 25.59 -1.46
C CYS A 140 7.80 26.63 -0.46
N ASP A 141 7.68 27.93 -0.74
CA ASP A 141 8.15 28.98 0.17
C ASP A 141 7.04 29.43 1.11
N LYS A 142 5.84 29.64 0.57
CA LYS A 142 4.69 30.18 1.29
C LYS A 142 3.75 29.11 1.83
N GLY A 143 3.79 27.88 1.31
CA GLY A 143 2.82 26.83 1.60
C GLY A 143 1.40 27.12 1.09
N SER A 144 1.24 28.18 0.29
CA SER A 144 -0.07 28.56 -0.25
C SER A 144 -0.50 27.66 -1.39
N LEU A 145 -1.82 27.40 -1.48
CA LEU A 145 -2.42 26.67 -2.58
C LEU A 145 -2.30 27.45 -3.89
N ILE A 146 -1.72 26.83 -4.91
CA ILE A 146 -1.60 27.39 -6.27
C ILE A 146 -2.79 26.98 -7.13
N CYS A 147 -3.07 25.66 -7.18
CA CYS A 147 -4.20 25.12 -7.92
C CYS A 147 -4.69 23.80 -7.36
N LYS A 148 -5.90 23.39 -7.74
CA LYS A 148 -6.50 22.09 -7.46
C LYS A 148 -7.09 21.51 -8.72
N ILE A 149 -6.98 20.20 -8.89
CA ILE A 149 -7.44 19.46 -10.07
C ILE A 149 -8.21 18.24 -9.57
N SER A 150 -9.45 18.09 -10.01
CA SER A 150 -10.25 16.89 -9.71
C SER A 150 -9.74 15.70 -10.52
N VAL A 151 -9.56 14.57 -9.86
CA VAL A 151 -9.10 13.29 -10.43
C VAL A 151 -10.06 12.18 -10.06
N GLY A 152 -9.70 10.94 -10.34
CA GLY A 152 -10.50 9.76 -10.02
C GLY A 152 -10.64 9.50 -8.52
N ARG A 153 -11.35 8.42 -8.19
CA ARG A 153 -11.73 8.07 -6.83
C ARG A 153 -10.52 7.62 -6.00
N GLU A 154 -10.28 8.31 -4.90
CA GLU A 154 -9.25 8.01 -3.93
C GLU A 154 -7.83 7.99 -4.55
N PRO A 155 -7.28 9.13 -5.04
CA PRO A 155 -5.91 9.17 -5.57
C PRO A 155 -4.90 8.80 -4.47
N VAL A 156 -3.96 7.88 -4.79
CA VAL A 156 -3.00 7.33 -3.83
C VAL A 156 -1.55 7.52 -4.24
N GLY A 157 -1.28 7.86 -5.50
CA GLY A 157 0.08 8.06 -6.01
C GLY A 157 0.10 8.99 -7.21
N ALA A 158 1.23 9.67 -7.39
CA ALA A 158 1.45 10.51 -8.55
C ALA A 158 2.93 10.49 -8.96
N VAL A 159 3.19 10.47 -10.26
CA VAL A 159 4.54 10.58 -10.83
C VAL A 159 4.56 11.59 -11.96
N SER A 160 5.68 12.30 -12.08
CA SER A 160 5.93 13.27 -13.15
C SER A 160 6.63 12.61 -14.34
N PHE A 161 6.30 13.04 -15.55
CA PHE A 161 6.97 12.65 -16.77
C PHE A 161 6.98 13.79 -17.80
N ALA A 162 7.60 13.56 -18.95
CA ALA A 162 7.72 14.57 -20.01
C ALA A 162 8.28 15.92 -19.48
N ASP A 163 9.41 15.85 -18.73
CA ASP A 163 10.09 17.01 -18.11
C ASP A 163 9.18 17.84 -17.18
N GLY A 164 8.28 17.16 -16.47
CA GLY A 164 7.35 17.80 -15.53
C GLY A 164 6.10 18.42 -16.15
N ARG A 165 5.95 18.34 -17.49
CA ARG A 165 4.75 18.83 -18.18
C ARG A 165 3.53 17.94 -18.00
N ARG A 166 3.74 16.71 -17.53
CA ARG A 166 2.70 15.72 -17.32
C ARG A 166 2.83 15.08 -15.94
N ILE A 167 1.71 14.76 -15.34
CA ILE A 167 1.61 13.95 -14.12
C ILE A 167 0.64 12.79 -14.40
N LEU A 168 1.07 11.57 -14.09
CA LEU A 168 0.19 10.41 -13.98
C LEU A 168 -0.25 10.28 -12.53
N VAL A 169 -1.56 10.33 -12.27
CA VAL A 169 -2.17 10.07 -10.97
C VAL A 169 -2.84 8.71 -11.01
N VAL A 170 -2.58 7.87 -10.01
CA VAL A 170 -3.25 6.57 -9.85
C VAL A 170 -4.29 6.65 -8.75
N ASN A 171 -5.47 6.11 -9.01
CA ASN A 171 -6.62 6.15 -8.12
C ASN A 171 -6.88 4.76 -7.56
N ASN A 172 -7.21 4.66 -6.27
CA ASN A 172 -7.28 3.41 -5.51
C ASN A 172 -8.43 2.50 -5.96
N MET A 173 -9.60 3.09 -6.25
CA MET A 173 -10.86 2.37 -6.35
C MET A 173 -11.57 2.63 -7.68
N PRO A 174 -12.40 1.66 -8.16
CA PRO A 174 -13.34 1.89 -9.24
C PRO A 174 -14.33 3.03 -8.91
N GLU A 175 -14.66 3.85 -9.91
CA GLU A 175 -15.64 4.94 -9.79
C GLU A 175 -17.05 4.53 -10.24
N MET A 176 -17.12 3.53 -11.15
CA MET A 176 -18.37 3.10 -11.74
C MET A 176 -19.18 2.22 -10.79
N SER A 177 -20.45 2.05 -11.09
CA SER A 177 -21.28 1.06 -10.42
C SER A 177 -20.67 -0.33 -10.53
N ALA A 178 -20.75 -1.12 -9.46
CA ALA A 178 -20.33 -2.52 -9.47
C ALA A 178 -21.17 -3.42 -10.43
N LEU A 179 -22.24 -2.88 -11.00
CA LEU A 179 -23.05 -3.52 -12.06
C LEU A 179 -22.58 -3.14 -13.47
N ALA A 180 -21.64 -2.19 -13.60
CA ALA A 180 -21.08 -1.81 -14.91
C ALA A 180 -20.11 -2.88 -15.43
N PHE A 181 -19.74 -2.76 -16.71
CA PHE A 181 -18.68 -3.54 -17.31
C PHE A 181 -17.91 -2.67 -18.32
N PRO A 182 -16.60 -2.59 -18.23
CA PRO A 182 -15.72 -3.14 -17.17
C PRO A 182 -15.80 -2.33 -15.87
N VAL A 183 -15.49 -2.98 -14.74
CA VAL A 183 -15.32 -2.32 -13.44
C VAL A 183 -13.82 -2.32 -13.08
N ALA A 184 -13.20 -1.16 -13.05
CA ALA A 184 -11.78 -1.03 -12.75
C ALA A 184 -11.43 0.37 -12.23
N ALA A 185 -10.37 0.44 -11.45
CA ALA A 185 -9.73 1.71 -11.10
C ALA A 185 -9.16 2.40 -12.35
N LYS A 186 -9.06 3.72 -12.30
CA LYS A 186 -8.57 4.57 -13.38
C LYS A 186 -7.30 5.28 -13.00
N MET A 187 -6.57 5.72 -14.00
CA MET A 187 -5.43 6.62 -13.87
C MET A 187 -5.71 7.89 -14.67
N ASP A 188 -5.30 9.05 -14.15
CA ASP A 188 -5.50 10.33 -14.79
C ASP A 188 -4.16 10.92 -15.26
N ILE A 189 -4.10 11.38 -16.52
CA ILE A 189 -2.96 12.14 -17.03
C ILE A 189 -3.32 13.61 -16.99
N ILE A 190 -2.50 14.37 -16.29
CA ILE A 190 -2.67 15.82 -16.08
C ILE A 190 -1.67 16.58 -16.93
N ASP A 191 -2.14 17.64 -17.59
CA ASP A 191 -1.32 18.69 -18.17
C ASP A 191 -1.03 19.73 -17.08
N THR A 192 0.23 19.88 -16.67
CA THR A 192 0.62 20.73 -15.55
C THR A 192 0.52 22.23 -15.87
N GLU A 193 0.69 22.62 -17.14
CA GLU A 193 0.57 24.00 -17.59
C GLU A 193 -0.90 24.43 -17.64
N LYS A 194 -1.76 23.55 -18.17
CA LYS A 194 -3.20 23.81 -18.27
C LYS A 194 -3.94 23.52 -16.97
N SER A 195 -3.28 22.92 -15.99
CA SER A 195 -3.86 22.50 -14.71
C SER A 195 -5.16 21.71 -14.87
N LYS A 196 -5.17 20.71 -15.75
CA LYS A 196 -6.35 19.87 -16.00
C LYS A 196 -6.00 18.44 -16.40
N VAL A 197 -6.92 17.53 -16.13
CA VAL A 197 -6.89 16.18 -16.68
C VAL A 197 -7.11 16.24 -18.18
N ILE A 198 -6.22 15.62 -18.96
CA ILE A 198 -6.28 15.56 -20.42
C ILE A 198 -6.61 14.17 -20.94
N LYS A 199 -6.37 13.12 -20.13
CA LYS A 199 -6.64 11.74 -20.51
C LYS A 199 -6.90 10.89 -19.29
N ARG A 200 -7.75 9.88 -19.43
CA ARG A 200 -8.01 8.85 -18.44
C ARG A 200 -7.68 7.48 -19.01
N LEU A 201 -6.91 6.72 -18.28
CA LEU A 201 -6.54 5.35 -18.62
C LEU A 201 -7.30 4.41 -17.70
N LEU A 202 -7.94 3.39 -18.25
CA LEU A 202 -8.60 2.36 -17.49
C LEU A 202 -7.64 1.20 -17.26
N LEU A 203 -7.52 0.73 -16.02
CA LEU A 203 -6.86 -0.53 -15.73
C LEU A 203 -7.70 -1.73 -16.21
N PRO A 204 -7.15 -2.95 -16.30
CA PRO A 204 -7.93 -4.14 -16.66
C PRO A 204 -9.15 -4.35 -15.77
N ASN A 205 -10.20 -4.94 -16.31
CA ASN A 205 -11.44 -5.25 -15.57
C ASN A 205 -11.13 -6.05 -14.29
N GLY A 206 -11.67 -5.60 -13.16
CA GLY A 206 -11.40 -6.15 -11.84
C GLY A 206 -10.25 -5.47 -11.09
N SER A 207 -9.56 -4.50 -11.69
CA SER A 207 -8.49 -3.77 -11.01
C SER A 207 -9.06 -2.87 -9.91
N THR A 208 -8.57 -3.07 -8.69
CA THR A 208 -8.95 -2.35 -7.48
C THR A 208 -7.77 -2.29 -6.52
N ASP A 209 -7.90 -1.56 -5.42
CA ASP A 209 -6.88 -1.45 -4.37
C ASP A 209 -5.48 -1.11 -4.92
N VAL A 210 -5.43 -0.09 -5.81
CA VAL A 210 -4.18 0.46 -6.33
C VAL A 210 -3.40 1.08 -5.18
N LYS A 211 -2.11 0.74 -5.03
CA LYS A 211 -1.29 1.18 -3.90
C LYS A 211 -0.19 2.16 -4.26
N SER A 212 0.47 1.96 -5.38
CA SER A 212 1.67 2.72 -5.69
C SER A 212 1.91 2.86 -7.18
N VAL A 213 2.63 3.90 -7.55
CA VAL A 213 3.16 4.12 -8.89
C VAL A 213 4.59 4.65 -8.80
N THR A 214 5.44 4.21 -9.71
CA THR A 214 6.79 4.74 -9.92
C THR A 214 7.07 4.85 -11.42
N THR A 215 8.02 5.71 -11.82
CA THR A 215 8.56 5.70 -13.18
C THR A 215 9.89 4.99 -13.23
N ASP A 216 10.29 4.54 -14.41
CA ASP A 216 11.69 4.26 -14.66
C ASP A 216 12.50 5.57 -14.67
N VAL A 217 13.84 5.42 -14.63
CA VAL A 217 14.75 6.58 -14.54
C VAL A 217 14.66 7.47 -15.80
N THR A 218 14.26 6.92 -16.94
CA THR A 218 14.13 7.66 -18.21
C THR A 218 12.79 8.38 -18.35
N GLY A 219 11.79 8.03 -17.51
CA GLY A 219 10.43 8.56 -17.61
C GLY A 219 9.65 8.04 -18.84
N GLU A 220 10.06 6.90 -19.42
CA GLU A 220 9.38 6.27 -20.56
C GLU A 220 8.24 5.36 -20.12
N TYR A 221 8.41 4.69 -18.96
CA TYR A 221 7.43 3.77 -18.41
C TYR A 221 7.09 4.09 -16.98
N ALA A 222 5.83 3.85 -16.61
CA ALA A 222 5.41 3.79 -15.22
C ALA A 222 4.94 2.38 -14.85
N TYR A 223 5.11 2.03 -13.57
CA TYR A 223 4.74 0.74 -12.98
C TYR A 223 3.75 0.97 -11.86
N VAL A 224 2.63 0.26 -11.88
CA VAL A 224 1.50 0.44 -10.97
C VAL A 224 1.16 -0.88 -10.30
N THR A 225 1.15 -0.93 -8.98
CA THR A 225 0.72 -2.10 -8.20
C THR A 225 -0.75 -2.02 -7.86
N HIS A 226 -1.46 -3.13 -8.04
CA HIS A 226 -2.89 -3.23 -7.73
C HIS A 226 -3.33 -4.68 -7.57
N LEU A 227 -4.52 -4.88 -7.03
CA LEU A 227 -5.21 -6.17 -7.11
C LEU A 227 -5.96 -6.27 -8.43
N LEU A 228 -5.96 -7.47 -9.01
CA LEU A 228 -6.75 -7.81 -10.19
C LEU A 228 -7.74 -8.90 -9.82
N ALA A 229 -8.94 -8.47 -9.43
CA ALA A 229 -10.00 -9.33 -8.94
C ALA A 229 -10.67 -10.10 -10.07
N ARG A 230 -10.89 -11.40 -9.86
CA ARG A 230 -11.57 -12.30 -10.79
C ARG A 230 -13.06 -12.43 -10.43
N TYR A 231 -13.71 -11.32 -10.08
CA TYR A 231 -15.04 -11.26 -9.50
C TYR A 231 -16.16 -11.86 -10.39
N GLN A 232 -15.88 -12.04 -11.68
CA GLN A 232 -16.81 -12.67 -12.63
C GLN A 232 -16.69 -14.20 -12.70
N LEU A 233 -15.63 -14.78 -12.07
CA LEU A 233 -15.46 -16.21 -12.03
C LEU A 233 -16.21 -16.80 -10.83
N PRO A 234 -16.79 -18.01 -10.96
CA PRO A 234 -17.37 -18.70 -9.83
C PRO A 234 -16.33 -18.94 -8.72
N THR A 235 -16.71 -18.69 -7.48
CA THR A 235 -15.81 -18.80 -6.31
C THR A 235 -15.47 -20.23 -5.90
N ASN A 236 -15.94 -21.24 -6.59
CA ASN A 236 -15.46 -22.62 -6.47
C ASN A 236 -14.00 -22.80 -6.96
N GLN A 237 -13.40 -21.76 -7.52
CA GLN A 237 -11.97 -21.72 -7.87
C GLN A 237 -11.11 -21.06 -6.78
N VAL A 238 -11.68 -20.66 -5.66
CA VAL A 238 -11.00 -19.93 -4.58
C VAL A 238 -9.83 -20.73 -4.00
N ASP A 239 -10.00 -22.02 -3.83
CA ASP A 239 -8.97 -22.95 -3.37
C ASP A 239 -7.74 -23.04 -4.29
N ARG A 240 -7.88 -22.51 -5.53
CA ARG A 240 -6.80 -22.40 -6.52
C ARG A 240 -6.26 -20.99 -6.68
N GLY A 241 -6.64 -20.06 -5.81
CA GLY A 241 -6.13 -18.69 -5.80
C GLY A 241 -6.76 -17.73 -6.81
N TRP A 242 -7.76 -18.14 -7.56
CA TRP A 242 -8.32 -17.33 -8.65
C TRP A 242 -9.35 -16.27 -8.21
N MET A 243 -9.53 -15.99 -6.95
CA MET A 243 -10.35 -14.86 -6.49
C MET A 243 -9.65 -13.52 -6.73
N TYR A 244 -8.52 -13.33 -6.06
CA TYR A 244 -7.64 -12.19 -6.28
C TYR A 244 -6.35 -12.67 -6.91
N THR A 245 -5.92 -11.97 -7.95
CA THR A 245 -4.56 -12.02 -8.46
C THR A 245 -3.89 -10.69 -8.19
N ASN A 246 -2.57 -10.70 -8.07
CA ASN A 246 -1.76 -9.58 -7.65
C ASN A 246 -0.97 -9.08 -8.85
N ALA A 247 -1.12 -7.82 -9.21
CA ALA A 247 -0.72 -7.36 -10.53
C ALA A 247 0.24 -6.16 -10.51
N LEU A 248 1.05 -6.11 -11.55
CA LEU A 248 1.87 -4.97 -11.94
C LEU A 248 1.45 -4.53 -13.33
N THR A 249 0.89 -3.33 -13.45
CA THR A 249 0.58 -2.71 -14.76
C THR A 249 1.71 -1.82 -15.20
N ILE A 250 2.12 -1.98 -16.46
CA ILE A 250 3.11 -1.17 -17.16
C ILE A 250 2.37 -0.13 -18.01
N VAL A 251 2.68 1.14 -17.83
CA VAL A 251 2.13 2.25 -18.61
C VAL A 251 3.22 2.82 -19.50
N ASP A 252 2.97 2.85 -20.79
CA ASP A 252 3.79 3.55 -21.78
C ASP A 252 3.46 5.05 -21.69
N LEU A 253 4.33 5.82 -21.07
CA LEU A 253 4.14 7.24 -20.79
C LEU A 253 4.29 8.09 -22.06
N LYS A 254 5.11 7.67 -23.02
CA LYS A 254 5.30 8.35 -24.29
C LYS A 254 4.03 8.32 -25.15
N ASN A 255 3.36 7.16 -25.20
CA ASN A 255 2.13 6.98 -25.95
C ASN A 255 0.88 7.15 -25.08
N GLU A 256 1.05 7.41 -23.77
CA GLU A 256 -0.02 7.64 -22.79
C GLU A 256 -1.07 6.52 -22.81
N LYS A 257 -0.63 5.27 -22.66
CA LYS A 257 -1.50 4.08 -22.71
C LYS A 257 -1.03 3.02 -21.72
N VAL A 258 -1.94 2.15 -21.31
CA VAL A 258 -1.57 0.88 -20.68
C VAL A 258 -0.88 0.01 -21.73
N GLU A 259 0.35 -0.42 -21.46
CA GLU A 259 1.11 -1.30 -22.34
C GLU A 259 0.81 -2.76 -22.04
N ALA A 260 0.92 -3.17 -20.79
CA ALA A 260 0.64 -4.53 -20.34
C ALA A 260 0.29 -4.57 -18.86
N THR A 261 -0.33 -5.66 -18.45
CA THR A 261 -0.46 -6.04 -17.03
C THR A 261 0.07 -7.45 -16.88
N VAL A 262 0.96 -7.68 -15.90
CA VAL A 262 1.52 -8.99 -15.57
C VAL A 262 1.16 -9.36 -14.14
N LEU A 263 1.00 -10.66 -13.88
CA LEU A 263 0.79 -11.16 -12.53
C LEU A 263 2.11 -11.22 -11.77
N LEU A 264 2.09 -10.72 -10.53
CA LEU A 264 3.17 -10.92 -9.56
C LEU A 264 3.12 -12.32 -8.95
N ASP A 265 1.99 -12.98 -9.08
CA ASP A 265 1.78 -14.36 -8.63
C ASP A 265 2.56 -15.35 -9.49
N THR A 266 2.89 -16.49 -8.91
CA THR A 266 3.39 -17.68 -9.61
C THR A 266 2.32 -18.75 -9.63
N PRO A 267 2.43 -19.79 -10.48
CA PRO A 267 1.45 -20.90 -10.47
C PRO A 267 1.35 -21.64 -9.12
N GLN A 268 2.36 -21.55 -8.26
CA GLN A 268 2.43 -22.25 -6.97
C GLN A 268 2.16 -21.37 -5.77
N LYS A 269 2.29 -20.02 -5.92
CA LYS A 269 2.25 -19.10 -4.79
C LYS A 269 1.72 -17.74 -5.20
N GLY A 270 0.80 -17.19 -4.42
CA GLY A 270 0.34 -15.82 -4.53
C GLY A 270 1.37 -14.81 -4.00
N ALA A 271 1.29 -13.61 -4.52
CA ALA A 271 2.08 -12.44 -4.13
C ALA A 271 1.18 -11.37 -3.48
N ALA A 272 0.37 -11.80 -2.50
CA ALA A 272 -0.76 -11.03 -2.00
C ALA A 272 -0.41 -9.63 -1.51
N ASN A 273 -1.33 -8.73 -1.81
CA ASN A 273 -1.35 -7.33 -1.39
C ASN A 273 -0.05 -6.62 -1.77
N PRO A 274 0.27 -6.49 -3.09
CA PRO A 274 1.39 -5.68 -3.55
C PRO A 274 1.17 -4.23 -3.10
N TRP A 275 2.21 -3.64 -2.52
CA TRP A 275 2.16 -2.32 -1.90
C TRP A 275 3.02 -1.35 -2.70
N GLN A 276 4.12 -0.88 -2.13
CA GLN A 276 5.00 0.04 -2.83
C GLN A 276 5.77 -0.63 -3.96
N VAL A 277 5.89 0.06 -5.09
CA VAL A 277 6.78 -0.28 -6.20
C VAL A 277 7.84 0.80 -6.38
N MET A 278 9.05 0.41 -6.72
CA MET A 278 10.13 1.30 -7.10
C MET A 278 11.01 0.70 -8.19
N VAL A 279 11.66 1.55 -8.97
CA VAL A 279 12.72 1.17 -9.90
C VAL A 279 14.06 1.47 -9.26
N SER A 280 15.04 0.56 -9.42
CA SER A 280 16.39 0.76 -8.91
C SER A 280 17.07 1.97 -9.57
N PRO A 281 17.98 2.68 -8.85
CA PRO A 281 18.65 3.86 -9.39
C PRO A 281 19.46 3.61 -10.67
N ASP A 282 19.89 2.35 -10.91
CA ASP A 282 20.59 1.94 -12.12
C ASP A 282 19.64 1.47 -13.24
N ASN A 283 18.34 1.61 -13.05
CA ASN A 283 17.25 1.28 -13.98
C ASN A 283 17.13 -0.21 -14.35
N LYS A 284 17.75 -1.11 -13.57
CA LYS A 284 17.82 -2.54 -13.90
C LYS A 284 16.70 -3.36 -13.28
N GLU A 285 16.20 -2.97 -12.11
CA GLU A 285 15.26 -3.75 -11.34
C GLU A 285 14.00 -2.97 -11.03
N ILE A 286 12.88 -3.67 -11.03
CA ILE A 286 11.62 -3.23 -10.44
C ILE A 286 11.48 -4.00 -9.13
N CYS A 287 11.40 -3.28 -8.00
CA CYS A 287 11.19 -3.86 -6.69
C CYS A 287 9.75 -3.61 -6.22
N VAL A 288 9.06 -4.66 -5.77
CA VAL A 288 7.68 -4.59 -5.27
C VAL A 288 7.62 -5.14 -3.86
N ALA A 289 7.11 -4.35 -2.93
CA ALA A 289 6.79 -4.79 -1.58
C ALA A 289 5.51 -5.62 -1.61
N LEU A 290 5.56 -6.86 -1.14
CA LEU A 290 4.44 -7.80 -1.06
C LEU A 290 3.99 -7.92 0.40
N SER A 291 3.07 -7.02 0.80
CA SER A 291 2.70 -6.86 2.21
C SER A 291 2.04 -8.10 2.80
N GLY A 292 1.18 -8.79 2.02
CA GLY A 292 0.41 -9.94 2.49
C GLY A 292 1.23 -11.22 2.65
N VAL A 293 2.39 -11.32 2.00
CA VAL A 293 3.28 -12.49 2.09
C VAL A 293 4.64 -12.16 2.70
N HIS A 294 4.84 -10.91 3.14
CA HIS A 294 6.05 -10.44 3.86
C HIS A 294 7.33 -10.57 3.05
N GLU A 295 7.26 -10.32 1.75
CA GLU A 295 8.36 -10.48 0.80
C GLU A 295 8.61 -9.18 0.02
N VAL A 296 9.76 -9.15 -0.66
CA VAL A 296 10.03 -8.22 -1.75
C VAL A 296 10.23 -9.02 -3.03
N CYS A 297 9.49 -8.69 -4.08
CA CYS A 297 9.69 -9.20 -5.43
C CYS A 297 10.65 -8.27 -6.17
N ARG A 298 11.74 -8.80 -6.70
CA ARG A 298 12.70 -8.08 -7.55
C ARG A 298 12.62 -8.65 -8.96
N ILE A 299 12.30 -7.80 -9.92
CA ILE A 299 12.06 -8.17 -11.32
C ILE A 299 13.15 -7.54 -12.17
N ASP A 300 13.83 -8.33 -13.01
CA ASP A 300 14.74 -7.85 -14.04
C ASP A 300 13.92 -7.05 -15.07
N ARG A 301 14.10 -5.72 -15.06
CA ARG A 301 13.28 -4.80 -15.83
C ARG A 301 13.51 -4.98 -17.34
N GLU A 302 14.75 -5.13 -17.78
CA GLU A 302 15.10 -5.29 -19.19
C GLU A 302 14.49 -6.59 -19.74
N LYS A 303 14.70 -7.70 -19.05
CA LYS A 303 14.12 -8.99 -19.45
C LYS A 303 12.58 -8.97 -19.45
N LEU A 304 11.95 -8.22 -18.54
CA LEU A 304 10.49 -8.07 -18.57
C LEU A 304 10.04 -7.39 -19.85
N HIS A 305 10.65 -6.25 -20.21
CA HIS A 305 10.30 -5.54 -21.44
C HIS A 305 10.58 -6.35 -22.70
N ASP A 306 11.72 -7.05 -22.77
CA ASP A 306 12.05 -7.95 -23.88
C ASP A 306 11.02 -9.07 -24.04
N ARG A 307 10.61 -9.69 -22.91
CA ARG A 307 9.60 -10.74 -22.91
C ARG A 307 8.24 -10.25 -23.38
N LEU A 308 7.83 -9.07 -22.93
CA LEU A 308 6.59 -8.44 -23.39
C LEU A 308 6.64 -8.09 -24.89
N ALA A 309 7.77 -7.59 -25.38
CA ALA A 309 7.96 -7.32 -26.80
C ALA A 309 7.86 -8.59 -27.66
N GLN A 310 8.44 -9.71 -27.22
CA GLN A 310 8.33 -11.01 -27.87
C GLN A 310 6.90 -11.53 -27.84
N ALA A 311 6.24 -11.49 -26.68
CA ALA A 311 4.84 -11.89 -26.55
C ALA A 311 3.93 -11.11 -27.51
N LYS A 312 4.14 -9.80 -27.63
CA LYS A 312 3.38 -8.93 -28.53
C LYS A 312 3.56 -9.29 -30.02
N GLN A 313 4.69 -9.91 -30.37
CA GLN A 313 4.95 -10.46 -31.71
C GLN A 313 4.38 -11.88 -31.89
N GLY A 314 3.70 -12.43 -30.88
CA GLY A 314 3.11 -13.78 -30.94
C GLY A 314 4.08 -14.90 -30.58
N VAL A 315 5.27 -14.57 -30.05
CA VAL A 315 6.23 -15.59 -29.56
C VAL A 315 5.71 -16.19 -28.25
N ALA A 316 5.68 -17.52 -28.17
CA ALA A 316 5.32 -18.22 -26.93
C ALA A 316 6.44 -18.08 -25.88
N VAL A 317 6.35 -17.06 -25.02
CA VAL A 317 7.35 -16.71 -24.01
C VAL A 317 7.26 -17.52 -22.72
N THR A 318 6.15 -18.22 -22.54
CA THR A 318 5.90 -19.15 -21.42
C THR A 318 5.19 -20.40 -21.95
N PRO A 319 5.21 -21.53 -21.20
CA PRO A 319 4.44 -22.72 -21.57
C PRO A 319 2.90 -22.50 -21.61
N SER A 320 2.42 -21.51 -20.87
CA SER A 320 0.99 -21.15 -20.74
C SER A 320 0.58 -20.00 -21.67
N TYR A 321 1.52 -19.44 -22.45
CA TYR A 321 1.22 -18.34 -23.35
C TYR A 321 0.21 -18.75 -24.43
N ASN A 322 -0.88 -17.99 -24.53
CA ASN A 322 -1.98 -18.24 -25.48
C ASN A 322 -2.50 -16.96 -26.16
N GLY A 323 -1.62 -15.96 -26.33
CA GLY A 323 -1.92 -14.70 -27.00
C GLY A 323 -1.65 -13.46 -26.12
N TRP A 324 -1.39 -12.34 -26.80
CA TRP A 324 -1.08 -11.07 -26.13
C TRP A 324 -2.18 -10.60 -25.18
N GLU A 325 -3.44 -10.78 -25.56
CA GLU A 325 -4.63 -10.40 -24.80
C GLU A 325 -4.76 -11.18 -23.47
N ASN A 326 -4.08 -12.32 -23.37
CA ASN A 326 -4.10 -13.19 -22.18
C ASN A 326 -2.87 -13.07 -21.29
N VAL A 327 -1.91 -12.19 -21.60
CA VAL A 327 -0.71 -11.96 -20.79
C VAL A 327 -1.06 -11.65 -19.32
N MET A 328 -2.13 -10.91 -19.08
CA MET A 328 -2.61 -10.59 -17.73
C MET A 328 -3.25 -11.78 -16.98
N ASN A 329 -3.33 -12.95 -17.60
CA ASN A 329 -3.83 -14.18 -17.01
C ASN A 329 -2.73 -15.24 -16.87
N ASP A 330 -1.52 -14.94 -17.33
CA ASP A 330 -0.39 -15.87 -17.31
C ASP A 330 0.51 -15.67 -16.09
N ALA A 331 0.33 -16.54 -15.08
CA ALA A 331 1.17 -16.52 -13.88
C ALA A 331 2.62 -16.96 -14.12
N GLY A 332 2.95 -17.41 -15.34
CA GLY A 332 4.32 -17.76 -15.75
C GLY A 332 5.14 -16.57 -16.27
N MET A 333 4.53 -15.41 -16.52
CA MET A 333 5.19 -14.27 -17.17
C MET A 333 6.46 -13.79 -16.47
N LEU A 334 6.56 -13.93 -15.15
CA LEU A 334 7.74 -13.52 -14.38
C LEU A 334 8.71 -14.66 -14.06
N TYR A 335 8.44 -15.88 -14.54
CA TYR A 335 9.30 -17.03 -14.27
C TYR A 335 10.72 -16.83 -14.84
N GLY A 336 11.73 -17.03 -13.99
CA GLY A 336 13.15 -16.88 -14.33
C GLY A 336 13.65 -15.42 -14.50
N ILE A 337 12.77 -14.42 -14.33
CA ILE A 337 13.14 -13.00 -14.36
C ILE A 337 12.77 -12.25 -13.08
N ALA A 338 12.05 -12.89 -12.17
CA ALA A 338 11.73 -12.36 -10.85
C ALA A 338 12.28 -13.25 -9.74
N GLN A 339 12.68 -12.62 -8.64
CA GLN A 339 13.09 -13.24 -7.39
C GLN A 339 12.18 -12.77 -6.26
N TYR A 340 11.69 -13.70 -5.43
CA TYR A 340 10.85 -13.42 -4.28
C TYR A 340 11.67 -13.64 -3.02
N GLN A 341 11.94 -12.56 -2.28
CA GLN A 341 12.84 -12.55 -1.14
C GLN A 341 12.06 -12.38 0.16
N PRO A 342 12.03 -13.39 1.05
CA PRO A 342 11.50 -13.23 2.40
C PRO A 342 12.29 -12.16 3.16
N VAL A 343 11.59 -11.24 3.83
CA VAL A 343 12.23 -10.12 4.53
C VAL A 343 12.47 -10.44 6.02
N GLY A 344 11.67 -11.31 6.61
CA GLY A 344 11.71 -11.62 8.05
C GLY A 344 10.87 -10.66 8.91
N GLY A 345 10.49 -9.49 8.40
CA GLY A 345 9.52 -8.58 9.01
C GLY A 345 8.08 -8.92 8.63
N LYS A 346 7.10 -8.26 9.26
CA LYS A 346 5.67 -8.48 9.01
C LYS A 346 5.03 -7.27 8.34
N GLY A 347 4.33 -7.53 7.20
CA GLY A 347 3.64 -6.51 6.43
C GLY A 347 4.59 -5.52 5.77
N ILE A 348 5.32 -5.96 4.74
CA ILE A 348 6.27 -5.10 4.03
C ILE A 348 5.48 -4.11 3.16
N ARG A 349 5.40 -2.85 3.61
CA ARG A 349 4.65 -1.79 2.92
C ARG A 349 5.52 -0.76 2.26
N ALA A 350 6.66 -0.42 2.86
CA ALA A 350 7.58 0.57 2.34
C ALA A 350 8.95 -0.03 2.03
N ILE A 351 9.51 0.36 0.89
CA ILE A 351 10.86 0.03 0.44
C ILE A 351 11.58 1.29 -0.01
N ALA A 352 12.90 1.33 0.15
CA ALA A 352 13.74 2.41 -0.35
C ALA A 352 15.09 1.86 -0.81
N MET A 353 15.74 2.50 -1.77
CA MET A 353 17.08 2.13 -2.22
C MET A 353 18.07 3.28 -2.07
N ASN A 354 19.30 2.93 -1.67
CA ASN A 354 20.45 3.81 -1.71
C ASN A 354 21.60 3.10 -2.43
N GLY A 355 21.86 3.48 -3.66
CA GLY A 355 22.72 2.71 -4.55
C GLY A 355 22.18 1.28 -4.71
N LYS A 356 22.97 0.28 -4.30
CA LYS A 356 22.56 -1.16 -4.34
C LYS A 356 21.97 -1.67 -3.02
N THR A 357 21.86 -0.82 -2.01
CA THR A 357 21.30 -1.22 -0.70
C THR A 357 19.79 -1.02 -0.71
N LEU A 358 19.04 -2.10 -0.52
CA LEU A 358 17.59 -2.09 -0.42
C LEU A 358 17.17 -2.15 1.06
N TYR A 359 16.31 -1.21 1.46
CA TYR A 359 15.65 -1.16 2.77
C TYR A 359 14.20 -1.58 2.61
N ALA A 360 13.71 -2.40 3.54
CA ALA A 360 12.33 -2.82 3.62
C ALA A 360 11.79 -2.61 5.04
N ALA A 361 10.60 -2.05 5.17
CA ALA A 361 9.96 -1.74 6.45
C ALA A 361 8.87 -2.74 6.78
N GLY A 362 9.00 -3.39 7.96
CA GLY A 362 7.99 -4.26 8.54
C GLY A 362 6.95 -3.45 9.30
N TYR A 363 5.82 -3.18 8.68
CA TYR A 363 4.75 -2.33 9.22
C TYR A 363 4.22 -2.84 10.56
N PHE A 364 3.96 -4.15 10.68
CA PHE A 364 3.44 -4.75 11.92
C PHE A 364 4.54 -5.07 12.92
N SER A 365 5.73 -5.43 12.44
CA SER A 365 6.87 -5.82 13.29
C SER A 365 7.71 -4.63 13.81
N GLY A 366 7.51 -3.43 13.25
CA GLY A 366 8.15 -2.19 13.74
C GLY A 366 9.66 -2.14 13.49
N ASP A 367 10.13 -2.72 12.39
CA ASP A 367 11.55 -2.89 12.08
C ASP A 367 11.91 -2.47 10.66
N ILE A 368 13.21 -2.30 10.44
CA ILE A 368 13.80 -2.13 9.11
C ILE A 368 14.71 -3.31 8.83
N HIS A 369 14.61 -3.84 7.64
CA HIS A 369 15.47 -4.87 7.08
C HIS A 369 16.29 -4.30 5.94
N VAL A 370 17.51 -4.81 5.78
CA VAL A 370 18.46 -4.32 4.75
C VAL A 370 18.98 -5.51 3.96
N ALA A 371 18.92 -5.39 2.63
CA ALA A 371 19.57 -6.31 1.73
C ALA A 371 20.73 -5.63 0.99
N LYS A 372 21.87 -6.34 0.94
CA LYS A 372 22.99 -6.04 0.08
C LYS A 372 23.18 -7.22 -0.88
N GLY A 373 22.53 -7.15 -2.06
CA GLY A 373 22.39 -8.30 -2.95
C GLY A 373 21.05 -9.02 -2.76
N ASP A 374 21.07 -10.36 -2.71
CA ASP A 374 19.86 -11.17 -2.85
C ASP A 374 19.23 -11.63 -1.52
N VAL A 375 19.74 -11.17 -0.39
CA VAL A 375 19.26 -11.61 0.93
C VAL A 375 19.12 -10.43 1.89
N PHE A 376 18.02 -10.41 2.66
CA PHE A 376 17.85 -9.53 3.80
C PHE A 376 18.53 -10.13 5.03
N ASP A 377 19.74 -9.69 5.34
CA ASP A 377 20.61 -10.22 6.39
C ASP A 377 20.77 -9.31 7.61
N VAL A 378 20.30 -8.05 7.52
CA VAL A 378 20.36 -7.09 8.61
C VAL A 378 18.97 -6.65 9.00
N GLN A 379 18.68 -6.74 10.30
CA GLN A 379 17.41 -6.31 10.89
C GLN A 379 17.66 -5.36 12.07
N ARG A 380 16.82 -4.33 12.18
CA ARG A 380 16.79 -3.46 13.35
C ARG A 380 15.36 -3.06 13.73
N LYS A 381 14.98 -3.35 14.97
CA LYS A 381 13.76 -2.78 15.57
C LYS A 381 13.94 -1.28 15.79
N LEU A 382 12.91 -0.50 15.43
CA LEU A 382 12.91 0.95 15.62
C LEU A 382 12.23 1.38 16.94
N GLY A 383 11.49 0.48 17.57
CA GLY A 383 10.78 0.66 18.82
C GLY A 383 9.93 -0.54 19.18
N ASN A 384 8.92 -0.37 20.00
CA ASN A 384 7.90 -1.38 20.26
C ASN A 384 7.06 -1.58 18.99
N ASN A 385 6.42 -2.73 18.87
CA ASN A 385 5.52 -3.01 17.75
C ASN A 385 4.07 -3.21 18.24
N MET A 386 3.12 -3.17 17.32
CA MET A 386 1.71 -3.33 17.66
C MET A 386 1.33 -4.77 18.05
N LEU A 387 2.17 -5.76 17.79
CA LEU A 387 1.86 -7.19 18.02
C LEU A 387 1.76 -7.58 19.50
N ALA A 388 2.08 -6.67 20.41
CA ALA A 388 1.90 -6.88 21.83
C ALA A 388 0.41 -6.90 22.25
N SER A 389 -0.48 -6.21 21.53
CA SER A 389 -1.92 -6.18 21.79
C SER A 389 -2.68 -7.17 20.91
N ALA A 390 -3.87 -7.61 21.36
CA ALA A 390 -4.79 -8.43 20.57
C ALA A 390 -5.22 -7.72 19.30
N GLU A 391 -5.59 -6.44 19.40
CA GLU A 391 -5.96 -5.58 18.29
C GLU A 391 -4.84 -5.47 17.24
N GLY A 392 -3.59 -5.27 17.68
CA GLY A 392 -2.44 -5.19 16.77
C GLY A 392 -2.12 -6.52 16.09
N ARG A 393 -2.26 -7.65 16.80
CA ARG A 393 -2.14 -8.98 16.18
C ARG A 393 -3.29 -9.25 15.22
N GLY A 394 -4.51 -8.88 15.59
CA GLY A 394 -5.70 -8.99 14.72
C GLY A 394 -5.56 -8.19 13.44
N ASN A 395 -5.05 -6.95 13.53
CA ASN A 395 -4.70 -6.14 12.37
C ASN A 395 -3.68 -6.85 11.45
N MET A 396 -2.63 -7.43 12.03
CA MET A 396 -1.65 -8.18 11.26
C MET A 396 -2.28 -9.42 10.59
N TYR A 397 -3.05 -10.24 11.32
CA TYR A 397 -3.72 -11.42 10.77
C TYR A 397 -4.72 -11.08 9.67
N PHE A 398 -5.42 -9.96 9.78
CA PHE A 398 -6.35 -9.47 8.77
C PHE A 398 -5.67 -9.17 7.42
N HIS A 399 -4.38 -8.79 7.46
CA HIS A 399 -3.57 -8.48 6.28
C HIS A 399 -2.61 -9.61 5.88
N ASP A 400 -2.50 -10.68 6.66
CA ASP A 400 -1.55 -11.77 6.43
C ASP A 400 -2.16 -12.86 5.54
N ALA A 401 -1.76 -12.89 4.29
CA ALA A 401 -2.19 -13.89 3.32
C ALA A 401 -1.52 -15.26 3.55
N THR A 402 -0.44 -15.34 4.36
CA THR A 402 0.22 -16.61 4.67
C THR A 402 -0.64 -17.52 5.55
N LEU A 403 -1.70 -16.97 6.18
CA LEU A 403 -2.73 -17.76 6.86
C LEU A 403 -3.62 -18.54 5.89
N GLY A 404 -3.81 -18.02 4.68
CA GLY A 404 -4.65 -18.62 3.66
C GLY A 404 -3.91 -19.58 2.76
N PHE A 405 -4.67 -20.22 1.87
CA PHE A 405 -4.12 -21.17 0.91
C PHE A 405 -3.12 -20.49 -0.03
N GLN A 406 -1.89 -20.94 -0.03
CA GLN A 406 -0.78 -20.51 -0.90
C GLN A 406 -0.51 -18.98 -0.94
N GLY A 407 -1.04 -18.18 -0.02
CA GLY A 407 -0.74 -16.75 0.04
C GLY A 407 -1.34 -15.89 -1.07
N TRP A 408 -2.45 -16.29 -1.69
CA TRP A 408 -3.10 -15.56 -2.77
C TRP A 408 -3.83 -14.31 -2.32
N GLN A 409 -4.41 -14.34 -1.14
CA GLN A 409 -5.26 -13.27 -0.61
C GLN A 409 -5.31 -13.28 0.91
N SER A 410 -5.64 -12.14 1.48
CA SER A 410 -5.97 -11.96 2.90
C SER A 410 -7.38 -11.38 3.03
N CYS A 411 -7.89 -11.19 4.25
CA CYS A 411 -9.14 -10.48 4.47
C CYS A 411 -9.10 -9.06 3.87
N ALA A 412 -7.93 -8.40 3.94
CA ALA A 412 -7.71 -7.08 3.38
C ALA A 412 -7.79 -7.02 1.86
N SER A 413 -7.75 -8.15 1.14
CA SER A 413 -7.92 -8.15 -0.32
C SER A 413 -9.36 -7.83 -0.72
N CYS A 414 -10.37 -8.40 -0.02
CA CYS A 414 -11.78 -8.06 -0.20
C CYS A 414 -12.18 -6.80 0.56
N HIS A 415 -11.56 -6.57 1.72
CA HIS A 415 -11.88 -5.47 2.64
C HIS A 415 -10.69 -4.52 2.79
N PRO A 416 -10.25 -3.84 1.70
CA PRO A 416 -9.08 -2.96 1.71
C PRO A 416 -9.34 -1.71 2.57
N ASN A 417 -8.27 -0.93 2.78
CA ASN A 417 -8.37 0.40 3.36
C ASN A 417 -9.02 0.41 4.75
N ASP A 418 -8.45 -0.37 5.67
CA ASP A 418 -8.91 -0.52 7.05
C ASP A 418 -10.35 -1.10 7.10
N ALA A 419 -10.51 -2.31 6.58
CA ALA A 419 -11.73 -3.11 6.63
C ALA A 419 -12.96 -2.51 5.89
N ARG A 420 -12.75 -1.75 4.81
CA ARG A 420 -13.83 -1.18 3.99
C ARG A 420 -14.31 -2.18 2.91
N ALA A 421 -14.50 -1.76 1.68
CA ALA A 421 -14.99 -2.57 0.59
C ALA A 421 -14.17 -2.33 -0.68
N ASP A 422 -14.03 -3.37 -1.52
CA ASP A 422 -13.29 -3.33 -2.78
C ASP A 422 -14.08 -2.71 -3.96
N GLY A 423 -15.37 -2.46 -3.77
CA GLY A 423 -16.25 -1.87 -4.80
C GLY A 423 -16.75 -2.87 -5.84
N LEU A 424 -16.61 -4.17 -5.62
CA LEU A 424 -16.96 -5.22 -6.56
C LEU A 424 -18.14 -6.08 -6.06
N ASN A 425 -18.78 -6.79 -6.99
CA ASN A 425 -19.83 -7.76 -6.69
C ASN A 425 -19.29 -9.18 -6.85
N TRP A 426 -19.34 -9.96 -5.76
CA TRP A 426 -18.86 -11.32 -5.68
C TRP A 426 -19.98 -12.32 -5.50
N ASP A 427 -19.92 -13.43 -6.21
CA ASP A 427 -20.75 -14.60 -5.96
C ASP A 427 -20.00 -15.63 -5.12
N LEU A 428 -20.04 -15.48 -3.80
CA LEU A 428 -19.29 -16.32 -2.88
C LEU A 428 -20.01 -17.63 -2.52
N LEU A 429 -21.26 -17.85 -2.99
CA LEU A 429 -22.06 -19.05 -2.71
C LEU A 429 -22.20 -19.41 -1.21
N ASN A 430 -21.72 -18.56 -0.31
CA ASN A 430 -21.66 -18.82 1.12
C ASN A 430 -23.02 -18.77 1.83
N ASP A 431 -24.05 -18.33 1.14
CA ASP A 431 -25.45 -18.34 1.57
C ASP A 431 -26.31 -19.37 0.81
N GLY A 432 -25.68 -20.23 -0.02
CA GLY A 432 -26.34 -21.22 -0.84
C GLY A 432 -27.07 -20.67 -2.07
N LEU A 433 -26.94 -19.38 -2.35
CA LEU A 433 -27.56 -18.70 -3.48
C LEU A 433 -26.49 -18.21 -4.45
N GLY A 434 -26.59 -18.61 -5.71
CA GLY A 434 -25.71 -18.19 -6.79
C GLY A 434 -26.08 -16.79 -7.31
N ASN A 435 -25.83 -15.73 -6.54
CA ASN A 435 -26.03 -14.36 -6.99
C ASN A 435 -24.88 -13.44 -6.53
N PRO A 436 -24.40 -12.55 -7.41
CA PRO A 436 -23.35 -11.58 -7.07
C PRO A 436 -23.82 -10.57 -6.01
N LYS A 437 -23.02 -10.35 -4.98
CA LYS A 437 -23.28 -9.45 -3.88
C LYS A 437 -22.13 -8.48 -3.69
N ASN A 438 -22.43 -7.21 -3.46
CA ASN A 438 -21.43 -6.20 -3.18
C ASN A 438 -20.69 -6.51 -1.86
N THR A 439 -19.38 -6.40 -1.88
CA THR A 439 -18.55 -6.47 -0.67
C THR A 439 -19.01 -5.43 0.34
N LYS A 440 -19.28 -5.83 1.56
CA LYS A 440 -19.69 -4.93 2.64
C LYS A 440 -18.46 -4.39 3.39
N SER A 441 -18.56 -3.15 3.85
CA SER A 441 -17.63 -2.63 4.85
C SER A 441 -17.79 -3.41 6.16
N LEU A 442 -16.68 -3.72 6.80
CA LEU A 442 -16.66 -4.35 8.12
C LEU A 442 -16.67 -3.34 9.26
N LEU A 443 -16.58 -2.04 8.94
CA LEU A 443 -16.66 -0.97 9.94
C LEU A 443 -17.98 -1.08 10.71
N LEU A 444 -17.86 -1.14 12.03
CA LEU A 444 -19.01 -1.29 12.96
C LEU A 444 -19.81 -2.59 12.78
N SER A 445 -19.27 -3.62 12.13
CA SER A 445 -20.00 -4.88 11.90
C SER A 445 -20.41 -5.58 13.21
N HIS A 446 -19.60 -5.46 14.27
CA HIS A 446 -19.92 -5.97 15.60
C HIS A 446 -21.09 -5.25 16.29
N ARG A 447 -21.50 -4.07 15.79
CA ARG A 447 -22.62 -3.28 16.31
C ARG A 447 -23.88 -3.36 15.45
N THR A 448 -23.82 -4.09 14.34
CA THR A 448 -24.92 -4.15 13.35
C THR A 448 -25.26 -5.60 12.96
N PRO A 449 -25.55 -6.50 13.92
CA PRO A 449 -26.01 -7.84 13.59
C PRO A 449 -27.45 -7.81 13.01
N PRO A 450 -27.84 -8.84 12.22
CA PRO A 450 -27.04 -9.95 11.73
C PRO A 450 -26.12 -9.55 10.58
N CYS A 451 -25.05 -10.34 10.35
CA CYS A 451 -24.05 -10.07 9.32
C CYS A 451 -24.35 -10.78 8.01
N MET A 452 -23.62 -10.39 6.94
CA MET A 452 -23.78 -10.73 5.53
C MET A 452 -25.02 -10.04 4.91
N VAL A 453 -25.09 -10.02 3.58
CA VAL A 453 -26.17 -9.34 2.84
C VAL A 453 -27.54 -9.92 3.17
N THR A 454 -27.61 -11.22 3.35
CA THR A 454 -28.85 -11.96 3.64
C THR A 454 -29.08 -12.21 5.14
N GLY A 455 -28.20 -11.69 6.01
CA GLY A 455 -28.31 -11.88 7.47
C GLY A 455 -28.09 -13.31 7.95
N ILE A 456 -27.41 -14.15 7.18
CA ILE A 456 -27.22 -15.58 7.50
C ILE A 456 -26.20 -15.86 8.61
N ARG A 457 -25.49 -14.86 9.09
CA ARG A 457 -24.57 -14.97 10.23
C ARG A 457 -25.14 -14.14 11.38
N ALA A 458 -25.27 -14.77 12.55
CA ALA A 458 -25.91 -14.13 13.71
C ALA A 458 -25.15 -12.89 14.19
N ASN A 459 -23.83 -12.88 14.06
CA ASN A 459 -22.96 -11.78 14.49
C ASN A 459 -21.66 -11.75 13.66
N ALA A 460 -20.79 -10.75 13.91
CA ALA A 460 -19.53 -10.55 13.21
C ALA A 460 -18.51 -11.63 13.54
N GLU A 461 -18.46 -12.11 14.77
CA GLU A 461 -17.55 -13.18 15.22
C GLU A 461 -17.76 -14.46 14.42
N ILE A 462 -19.00 -14.85 14.17
CA ILE A 462 -19.32 -16.00 13.32
C ILE A 462 -18.93 -15.72 11.87
N ALA A 463 -19.12 -14.48 11.39
CA ALA A 463 -18.73 -14.11 10.03
C ALA A 463 -17.22 -14.14 9.84
N VAL A 464 -16.42 -13.66 10.79
CA VAL A 464 -14.94 -13.72 10.77
C VAL A 464 -14.47 -15.18 10.68
N ARG A 465 -14.96 -16.07 11.56
CA ARG A 465 -14.60 -17.49 11.54
C ARG A 465 -15.01 -18.18 10.24
N SER A 466 -16.15 -17.79 9.67
CA SER A 466 -16.60 -18.28 8.36
C SER A 466 -15.67 -17.79 7.24
N GLY A 467 -15.21 -16.55 7.29
CA GLY A 467 -14.23 -15.99 6.34
C GLY A 467 -12.90 -16.75 6.38
N ILE A 468 -12.36 -17.00 7.57
CA ILE A 468 -11.13 -17.78 7.75
C ILE A 468 -11.31 -19.18 7.13
N LYS A 469 -12.40 -19.88 7.46
CA LYS A 469 -12.62 -21.28 7.05
C LYS A 469 -12.97 -21.42 5.55
N TYR A 470 -13.84 -20.58 5.02
CA TYR A 470 -14.46 -20.81 3.71
C TYR A 470 -13.96 -19.86 2.61
N ILE A 471 -13.25 -18.78 2.98
CA ILE A 471 -12.70 -17.83 2.01
C ILE A 471 -11.16 -17.90 1.98
N LEU A 472 -10.51 -18.00 3.14
CA LEU A 472 -9.06 -18.21 3.20
C LEU A 472 -8.67 -19.69 3.14
N PHE A 473 -9.63 -20.61 3.30
CA PHE A 473 -9.38 -22.06 3.41
C PHE A 473 -8.34 -22.40 4.48
N ALA A 474 -8.37 -21.67 5.58
CA ALA A 474 -7.41 -21.76 6.66
C ALA A 474 -7.98 -22.53 7.86
N VAL A 475 -7.09 -23.27 8.52
CA VAL A 475 -7.33 -23.84 9.85
C VAL A 475 -6.36 -23.18 10.80
N THR A 476 -6.87 -22.31 11.65
CA THR A 476 -6.07 -21.50 12.59
C THR A 476 -6.45 -21.79 14.03
N PRO A 477 -5.55 -21.55 15.00
CA PRO A 477 -5.94 -21.52 16.41
C PRO A 477 -7.09 -20.52 16.65
N PRO A 478 -8.02 -20.80 17.59
CA PRO A 478 -9.14 -19.88 17.89
C PRO A 478 -8.68 -18.45 18.23
N SER A 479 -7.54 -18.29 18.88
CA SER A 479 -6.96 -16.98 19.23
C SER A 479 -6.71 -16.07 18.03
N VAL A 480 -6.49 -16.63 16.84
CA VAL A 480 -6.34 -15.82 15.61
C VAL A 480 -7.65 -15.09 15.27
N ALA A 481 -8.77 -15.82 15.37
CA ALA A 481 -10.09 -15.22 15.12
C ALA A 481 -10.47 -14.23 16.24
N ASP A 482 -10.13 -14.55 17.51
CA ASP A 482 -10.39 -13.67 18.65
C ASP A 482 -9.59 -12.36 18.55
N ASP A 483 -8.33 -12.42 18.12
CA ASP A 483 -7.52 -11.23 17.86
C ASP A 483 -8.09 -10.41 16.66
N MET A 484 -8.58 -11.08 15.59
CA MET A 484 -9.25 -10.38 14.47
C MET A 484 -10.55 -9.70 14.91
N ASP A 485 -11.34 -10.32 15.79
CA ASP A 485 -12.53 -9.70 16.36
C ASP A 485 -12.18 -8.45 17.19
N ALA A 486 -11.03 -8.47 17.88
CA ALA A 486 -10.54 -7.30 18.63
C ALA A 486 -10.11 -6.14 17.72
N TYR A 487 -9.65 -6.43 16.50
CA TYR A 487 -9.27 -5.42 15.50
C TYR A 487 -10.48 -4.80 14.81
N LEU A 488 -11.52 -5.57 14.48
CA LEU A 488 -12.71 -5.15 13.70
C LEU A 488 -13.78 -4.51 14.60
#